data_f2cd6c6f8ee527e8cf2787de91068f9c
#
_entry.id   f2cd6c6f8ee527e8cf2787de91068f9c
#
_cell.length_a   1.000
_cell.length_b   1.000
_cell.length_c   1.000
_cell.angle_alpha   90.00
_cell.angle_beta   90.00
_cell.angle_gamma   90.00
#
_symmetry.space_group_name_H-M   'P 1'
#
loop_
_entity.id
_entity.type
_entity.pdbx_description
1 polymer ?
#
loop_
_entity_poly.entity_id
_entity_poly.type
_entity_poly.pdbx_seq_one_letter_code
_entity_poly.pdbx_strand_id
1 'polypeptide(L)'
;WETSHMLHLHPDTVDLSLLPPKGEHLTGVGGRMAPQDATADFGRETIEASSDIIVQEVSHRLAHPELYHGHGDSLEEGLWR
;
A
#
# COMPACT_ATOMS: atom_id res chain seq x y z
N TRP A 1 7.12 -1.82 -0.66
CA TRP A 1 5.80 -1.77 -1.32
C TRP A 1 5.72 -0.60 -2.30
N GLU A 2 5.98 0.60 -1.88
CA GLU A 2 5.86 1.82 -2.70
C GLU A 2 6.75 1.78 -3.93
N THR A 3 8.00 1.32 -3.77
CA THR A 3 8.93 1.18 -4.90
C THR A 3 8.40 0.18 -5.93
N SER A 4 7.84 -0.94 -5.48
CA SER A 4 7.22 -1.92 -6.37
C SER A 4 6.00 -1.36 -7.10
N HIS A 5 5.17 -0.56 -6.40
CA HIS A 5 4.05 0.14 -7.02
C HIS A 5 4.53 1.10 -8.11
N MET A 6 5.58 1.88 -7.82
CA MET A 6 6.14 2.81 -8.80
C MET A 6 6.79 2.09 -9.99
N LEU A 7 7.46 0.96 -9.77
CA LEU A 7 7.99 0.12 -10.85
C LEU A 7 6.89 -0.38 -11.80
N HIS A 8 5.70 -0.67 -11.26
CA HIS A 8 4.57 -1.07 -12.07
C HIS A 8 3.92 0.10 -12.81
N LEU A 9 3.65 1.20 -12.10
CA LEU A 9 2.88 2.33 -12.62
C LEU A 9 3.72 3.32 -13.44
N HIS A 10 4.92 3.61 -12.97
CA HIS A 10 5.83 4.61 -13.54
C HIS A 10 7.29 4.14 -13.46
N PRO A 11 7.66 3.08 -14.21
CA PRO A 11 9.00 2.47 -14.12
C PRO A 11 10.14 3.43 -14.46
N ASP A 12 9.88 4.43 -15.28
CA ASP A 12 10.83 5.49 -15.65
C ASP A 12 11.26 6.40 -14.49
N THR A 13 10.52 6.36 -13.38
CA THR A 13 10.83 7.16 -12.18
C THR A 13 11.69 6.41 -11.16
N VAL A 14 12.02 5.14 -11.39
CA VAL A 14 12.72 4.29 -10.44
C VAL A 14 14.02 3.78 -11.04
N ASP A 15 15.12 4.02 -10.35
CA ASP A 15 16.44 3.48 -10.69
C ASP A 15 17.04 2.72 -9.51
N LEU A 16 16.85 1.40 -9.48
CA LEU A 16 17.37 0.53 -8.42
C LEU A 16 18.89 0.40 -8.46
N SER A 17 19.55 0.75 -9.57
CA SER A 17 21.01 0.68 -9.69
C SER A 17 21.73 1.68 -8.79
N LEU A 18 21.04 2.71 -8.33
CA LEU A 18 21.57 3.71 -7.41
C LEU A 18 21.56 3.26 -5.94
N LEU A 19 20.93 2.13 -5.63
CA LEU A 19 20.93 1.58 -4.28
C LEU A 19 22.27 0.96 -3.92
N PRO A 20 22.71 1.06 -2.63
CA PRO A 20 23.86 0.30 -2.18
C PRO A 20 23.58 -1.20 -2.17
N PRO A 21 24.62 -2.05 -1.98
CA PRO A 21 24.44 -3.49 -1.86
C PRO A 21 23.42 -3.84 -0.76
N LYS A 22 22.67 -4.93 -1.00
CA LYS A 22 21.68 -5.42 -0.04
C LYS A 22 22.34 -5.72 1.32
N GLY A 23 21.73 -5.24 2.37
CA GLY A 23 22.22 -5.37 3.75
C GLY A 23 22.95 -4.16 4.31
N GLU A 24 23.31 -3.19 3.47
CA GLU A 24 23.80 -1.89 3.95
C GLU A 24 22.65 -1.04 4.49
N HIS A 25 22.97 -0.22 5.50
CA HIS A 25 21.99 0.67 6.11
C HIS A 25 21.55 1.77 5.15
N LEU A 26 20.24 1.93 5.02
CA LEU A 26 19.61 3.01 4.25
C LEU A 26 18.92 3.98 5.20
N THR A 27 19.38 5.22 5.24
CA THR A 27 18.74 6.25 6.05
C THR A 27 17.38 6.65 5.45
N GLY A 28 16.35 6.65 6.30
CA GLY A 28 15.00 7.05 5.88
C GLY A 28 14.20 5.96 5.14
N VAL A 29 14.75 4.76 5.02
CA VAL A 29 14.05 3.62 4.43
C VAL A 29 13.67 2.65 5.52
N GLY A 30 12.38 2.36 5.63
CA GLY A 30 11.82 1.38 6.56
C GLY A 30 11.08 0.28 5.82
N GLY A 31 10.85 -0.83 6.50
CA GLY A 31 10.07 -1.93 5.97
C GLY A 31 10.74 -3.28 6.18
N ARG A 32 9.98 -4.34 5.90
CA ARG A 32 10.46 -5.72 6.05
C ARG A 32 11.19 -6.23 4.81
N MET A 33 10.89 -5.67 3.65
CA MET A 33 11.54 -6.02 2.39
C MET A 33 12.66 -5.03 2.09
N ALA A 34 13.79 -5.55 1.67
CA ALA A 34 14.86 -4.70 1.15
C ALA A 34 14.39 -4.01 -0.16
N PRO A 35 14.67 -2.71 -0.36
CA PRO A 35 14.26 -2.02 -1.58
C PRO A 35 14.86 -2.63 -2.85
N GLN A 36 16.01 -3.30 -2.75
CA GLN A 36 16.63 -4.03 -3.87
C GLN A 36 15.77 -5.20 -4.37
N ASP A 37 14.84 -5.71 -3.54
CA ASP A 37 13.92 -6.80 -3.89
C ASP A 37 12.62 -6.31 -4.52
N ALA A 38 12.46 -5.00 -4.74
CA ALA A 38 11.28 -4.43 -5.36
C ALA A 38 11.14 -4.92 -6.82
N THR A 39 9.91 -5.28 -7.21
CA THR A 39 9.59 -5.71 -8.56
C THR A 39 8.29 -5.10 -9.07
N ALA A 40 8.20 -4.88 -10.37
CA ALA A 40 6.96 -4.43 -11.01
C ALA A 40 5.81 -5.44 -10.85
N ASP A 41 6.12 -6.74 -10.92
CA ASP A 41 5.12 -7.80 -10.76
C ASP A 41 4.49 -7.78 -9.37
N PHE A 42 5.30 -7.67 -8.32
CA PHE A 42 4.80 -7.53 -6.96
C PHE A 42 3.94 -6.25 -6.81
N GLY A 43 4.39 -5.14 -7.42
CA GLY A 43 3.63 -3.89 -7.45
C GLY A 43 2.26 -4.07 -8.12
N ARG A 44 2.21 -4.73 -9.27
CA ARG A 44 0.96 -5.04 -9.97
C ARG A 44 0.03 -5.89 -9.13
N GLU A 45 0.52 -7.00 -8.59
CA GLU A 45 -0.28 -7.92 -7.79
C GLU A 45 -0.89 -7.26 -6.56
N THR A 46 -0.11 -6.46 -5.85
CA THR A 46 -0.59 -5.77 -4.64
C THR A 46 -1.58 -4.65 -4.96
N ILE A 47 -1.39 -3.91 -6.06
CA ILE A 47 -2.35 -2.89 -6.51
C ILE A 47 -3.66 -3.53 -6.94
N GLU A 48 -3.61 -4.60 -7.73
CA GLU A 48 -4.81 -5.33 -8.16
C GLU A 48 -5.59 -5.88 -6.98
N ALA A 49 -4.93 -6.56 -6.06
CA ALA A 49 -5.56 -7.11 -4.85
C ALA A 49 -6.18 -6.01 -3.97
N SER A 50 -5.47 -4.91 -3.74
CA SER A 50 -5.97 -3.78 -2.96
C SER A 50 -7.16 -3.11 -3.63
N SER A 51 -7.11 -2.93 -4.95
CA SER A 51 -8.22 -2.35 -5.72
C SER A 51 -9.47 -3.21 -5.65
N ASP A 52 -9.33 -4.53 -5.79
CA ASP A 52 -10.44 -5.47 -5.67
C ASP A 52 -11.09 -5.42 -4.28
N ILE A 53 -10.29 -5.40 -3.24
CA ILE A 53 -10.78 -5.27 -1.85
C ILE A 53 -11.53 -3.94 -1.65
N ILE A 54 -10.98 -2.84 -2.14
CA ILE A 54 -11.62 -1.53 -2.03
C ILE A 54 -12.95 -1.51 -2.77
N VAL A 55 -13.00 -2.04 -3.99
CA VAL A 55 -14.24 -2.10 -4.78
C VAL A 55 -15.30 -2.95 -4.08
N GLN A 56 -14.92 -4.11 -3.57
CA GLN A 56 -15.82 -4.98 -2.82
C GLN A 56 -16.36 -4.30 -1.56
N GLU A 57 -15.48 -3.68 -0.78
CA GLU A 57 -15.85 -3.01 0.46
C GLU A 57 -16.76 -1.80 0.22
N VAL A 58 -16.44 -0.95 -0.75
CA VAL A 58 -17.28 0.19 -1.12
C VAL A 58 -18.64 -0.28 -1.63
N SER A 59 -18.67 -1.29 -2.49
CA SER A 59 -19.93 -1.85 -3.01
C SER A 59 -20.80 -2.40 -1.89
N HIS A 60 -20.22 -3.11 -0.93
CA HIS A 60 -20.93 -3.64 0.23
C HIS A 60 -21.50 -2.50 1.10
N ARG A 61 -20.70 -1.48 1.37
CA ARG A 61 -21.14 -0.32 2.19
C ARG A 61 -22.27 0.47 1.52
N LEU A 62 -22.21 0.65 0.23
CA LEU A 62 -23.27 1.32 -0.53
C LEU A 62 -24.57 0.51 -0.55
N ALA A 63 -24.47 -0.83 -0.62
CA ALA A 63 -25.62 -1.72 -0.60
C ALA A 63 -26.25 -1.88 0.80
N HIS A 64 -25.47 -1.69 1.86
CA HIS A 64 -25.85 -1.94 3.25
C HIS A 64 -25.50 -0.76 4.17
N PRO A 65 -25.98 0.47 3.88
CA PRO A 65 -25.62 1.64 4.70
C PRO A 65 -26.06 1.51 6.17
N GLU A 66 -27.06 0.70 6.44
CA GLU A 66 -27.57 0.43 7.79
C GLU A 66 -26.56 -0.25 8.71
N LEU A 67 -25.55 -0.93 8.15
CA LEU A 67 -24.51 -1.61 8.92
C LEU A 67 -23.35 -0.70 9.32
N TYR A 68 -23.32 0.53 8.80
CA TYR A 68 -22.17 1.43 8.95
C TYR A 68 -22.52 2.75 9.64
N HIS A 69 -23.59 2.75 10.43
CA HIS A 69 -23.94 3.88 11.29
C HIS A 69 -22.87 4.10 12.36
N GLY A 70 -22.53 5.36 12.61
CA GLY A 70 -21.58 5.73 13.66
C GLY A 70 -20.12 5.38 13.34
N HIS A 71 -19.81 5.04 12.09
CA HIS A 71 -18.45 4.66 11.69
C HIS A 71 -17.41 5.76 11.98
N GLY A 72 -17.80 7.04 11.81
CA GLY A 72 -16.96 8.18 12.18
C GLY A 72 -16.79 8.32 13.70
N ASP A 73 -17.84 8.04 14.45
CA ASP A 73 -17.84 8.14 15.91
C ASP A 73 -16.87 7.12 16.53
N SER A 74 -16.79 5.90 15.97
CA SER A 74 -15.88 4.89 16.48
C SER A 74 -14.39 5.22 16.19
N LEU A 75 -14.09 5.95 15.15
CA LEU A 75 -12.75 6.49 14.92
C LEU A 75 -12.40 7.57 15.93
N GLU A 76 -13.35 8.46 16.23
CA GLU A 76 -13.18 9.51 17.23
C GLU A 76 -12.97 8.91 18.61
N GLU A 77 -13.77 7.93 19.01
CA GLU A 77 -13.59 7.20 20.27
C GLU A 77 -12.28 6.42 20.35
N GLY A 78 -11.85 5.79 19.27
CA GLY A 78 -10.65 4.96 19.25
C GLY A 78 -9.33 5.73 19.22
N LEU A 79 -9.30 6.92 18.61
CA LEU A 79 -8.08 7.70 18.42
C LEU A 79 -7.81 8.73 19.51
N TRP A 80 -8.83 9.21 20.20
CA TRP A 80 -8.71 10.35 21.14
C TRP A 80 -8.96 9.98 22.59
N ARG A 81 -9.20 8.75 22.86
CA ARG A 81 -9.27 8.17 24.20
C ARG A 81 -8.00 7.35 24.47
#